data_5717aeae267c74666588fb1cd441fd95
#
_entry.id   5717aeae267c74666588fb1cd441fd95
#
_cell.length_a   1.000
_cell.length_b   1.000
_cell.length_c   1.000
_cell.angle_alpha   90.00
_cell.angle_beta   90.00
_cell.angle_gamma   90.00
#
_symmetry.space_group_name_H-M   'P 1'
#
loop_
_entity.id
_entity.type
_entity.pdbx_description
1 polymer ?
#
loop_
_entity_poly.entity_id
_entity_poly.type
_entity_poly.pdbx_seq_one_letter_code
_entity_poly.pdbx_strand_id
1 'polypeptide(L)'
;MNWDQLAWRDTMERSWRYWAWDDVPNSWSQAIMCSMAASMGKSEPALHHLNLALDGPNIAANTMHTEGGNPCSETHAGMCQMLHDMLLQSWGDKIRIFPAVPASWNDVTFHNFRTEGAFLVSAVRKNGKTLWVRVKSLAGERCRIQPSLEGDVKVYAPGKSVSTRKIGAELYELSLKRGDEVLLYVGDQIPEAVVLPAPNDPARNNPYVDNSGAIGTAKGTERVKGR
;
A
#
# COMPACT_ATOMS: atom_id res chain seq x y z
N MET A 1 -5.07 16.84 11.81
CA MET A 1 -3.78 17.16 11.14
C MET A 1 -3.53 16.10 10.10
N ASN A 2 -3.30 16.48 8.86
CA ASN A 2 -2.90 15.55 7.79
C ASN A 2 -2.08 16.28 6.71
N TRP A 3 -1.44 15.52 5.82
CA TRP A 3 -0.52 16.04 4.79
C TRP A 3 -1.17 16.93 3.74
N ASP A 4 -2.49 16.84 3.53
CA ASP A 4 -3.22 17.73 2.60
C ASP A 4 -3.31 19.17 3.12
N GLN A 5 -3.20 19.36 4.42
CA GLN A 5 -3.27 20.66 5.09
C GLN A 5 -1.90 21.35 5.04
N LEU A 6 -1.74 22.32 4.13
CA LEU A 6 -0.46 23.01 3.89
C LEU A 6 0.16 23.59 5.17
N ALA A 7 -0.67 24.12 6.08
CA ALA A 7 -0.21 24.70 7.34
C ALA A 7 0.52 23.69 8.25
N TRP A 8 0.32 22.40 8.08
CA TRP A 8 0.91 21.36 8.91
C TRP A 8 2.09 20.64 8.29
N ARG A 9 2.35 20.84 6.99
CA ARG A 9 3.39 20.10 6.25
C ARG A 9 4.78 20.27 6.84
N ASP A 10 5.16 21.49 7.19
CA ASP A 10 6.47 21.76 7.80
C ASP A 10 6.62 21.09 9.17
N THR A 11 5.57 21.10 9.98
CA THR A 11 5.57 20.42 11.27
C THR A 11 5.66 18.90 11.11
N MET A 12 4.90 18.33 10.18
CA MET A 12 4.95 16.89 9.89
C MET A 12 6.31 16.46 9.34
N GLU A 13 6.88 17.25 8.42
CA GLU A 13 8.20 17.01 7.85
C GLU A 13 9.30 17.02 8.93
N ARG A 14 9.29 18.02 9.81
CA ARG A 14 10.26 18.10 10.93
C ARG A 14 10.06 16.94 11.92
N SER A 15 8.82 16.60 12.24
CA SER A 15 8.51 15.48 13.11
C SER A 15 9.01 14.16 12.53
N TRP A 16 8.76 13.94 11.22
CA TRP A 16 9.23 12.74 10.55
C TRP A 16 10.76 12.66 10.55
N ARG A 17 11.48 13.72 10.21
CA ARG A 17 12.95 13.76 10.26
C ARG A 17 13.51 13.53 11.66
N TYR A 18 12.81 13.96 12.68
CA TYR A 18 13.21 13.73 14.07
C TYR A 18 13.06 12.26 14.47
N TRP A 19 12.04 11.56 13.95
CA TRP A 19 11.73 10.17 14.30
C TRP A 19 12.27 9.14 13.31
N ALA A 20 12.61 9.52 12.10
CA ALA A 20 13.06 8.62 11.03
C ALA A 20 14.55 8.25 11.20
N TRP A 21 14.83 7.39 12.15
CA TRP A 21 16.18 6.90 12.45
C TRP A 21 16.42 5.52 11.84
N ASP A 22 17.55 5.37 11.16
CA ASP A 22 17.94 4.11 10.52
C ASP A 22 18.47 3.08 11.52
N ASP A 23 19.06 3.53 12.61
CA ASP A 23 19.73 2.72 13.61
C ASP A 23 18.82 2.20 14.74
N VAL A 24 17.50 2.45 14.65
CA VAL A 24 16.53 1.83 15.56
C VAL A 24 16.29 0.38 15.14
N PRO A 25 16.77 -0.61 15.90
CA PRO A 25 16.70 -2.01 15.51
C PRO A 25 15.30 -2.64 15.64
N ASN A 26 14.30 -1.83 15.95
CA ASN A 26 12.94 -2.28 16.22
C ASN A 26 12.08 -2.22 14.97
N SER A 27 11.65 -3.36 14.48
CA SER A 27 10.81 -3.48 13.27
C SER A 27 9.47 -2.74 13.40
N TRP A 28 8.90 -2.63 14.60
CA TRP A 28 7.69 -1.84 14.85
C TRP A 28 7.90 -0.35 14.56
N SER A 29 8.98 0.21 15.07
CA SER A 29 9.34 1.62 14.82
C SER A 29 9.57 1.86 13.33
N GLN A 30 10.26 0.95 12.63
CA GLN A 30 10.48 1.05 11.19
C GLN A 30 9.15 0.97 10.41
N ALA A 31 8.20 0.14 10.84
CA ALA A 31 6.87 0.06 10.23
C ALA A 31 6.10 1.39 10.38
N ILE A 32 6.17 2.03 11.56
CA ILE A 32 5.58 3.36 11.79
C ILE A 32 6.22 4.41 10.89
N MET A 33 7.55 4.43 10.77
CA MET A 33 8.28 5.38 9.93
C MET A 33 7.94 5.20 8.45
N CYS A 34 7.78 3.96 7.99
CA CYS A 34 7.29 3.65 6.65
C CYS A 34 5.89 4.24 6.42
N SER A 35 4.93 3.99 7.31
CA SER A 35 3.57 4.54 7.21
C SER A 35 3.55 6.07 7.23
N MET A 36 4.38 6.69 8.07
CA MET A 36 4.53 8.16 8.09
C MET A 36 5.05 8.69 6.75
N ALA A 37 6.11 8.09 6.20
CA ALA A 37 6.66 8.45 4.89
C ALA A 37 5.62 8.25 3.78
N ALA A 38 4.90 7.13 3.79
CA ALA A 38 3.84 6.83 2.83
C ALA A 38 2.71 7.85 2.88
N SER A 39 2.30 8.28 4.09
CA SER A 39 1.25 9.31 4.26
C SER A 39 1.64 10.67 3.69
N MET A 40 2.93 10.94 3.58
CA MET A 40 3.50 12.14 2.96
C MET A 40 3.83 11.95 1.46
N GLY A 41 3.51 10.80 0.86
CA GLY A 41 3.82 10.48 -0.52
C GLY A 41 5.30 10.26 -0.80
N LYS A 42 6.12 9.95 0.22
CA LYS A 42 7.56 9.73 0.12
C LYS A 42 7.86 8.26 -0.14
N SER A 43 7.82 7.84 -1.40
CA SER A 43 7.92 6.43 -1.79
C SER A 43 9.27 5.79 -1.47
N GLU A 44 10.39 6.45 -1.76
CA GLU A 44 11.72 5.89 -1.51
C GLU A 44 12.04 5.80 0.00
N PRO A 45 11.79 6.84 0.83
CA PRO A 45 11.86 6.71 2.27
C PRO A 45 10.94 5.61 2.84
N ALA A 46 9.71 5.47 2.31
CA ALA A 46 8.82 4.40 2.73
C ALA A 46 9.41 3.01 2.42
N LEU A 47 9.95 2.81 1.20
CA LEU A 47 10.65 1.57 0.83
C LEU A 47 11.86 1.30 1.73
N HIS A 48 12.64 2.32 2.05
CA HIS A 48 13.80 2.19 2.94
C HIS A 48 13.38 1.63 4.31
N HIS A 49 12.40 2.24 4.96
CA HIS A 49 11.90 1.77 6.25
C HIS A 49 11.16 0.43 6.17
N LEU A 50 10.49 0.14 5.04
CA LEU A 50 9.91 -1.18 4.78
C LEU A 50 11.01 -2.27 4.84
N ASN A 51 12.12 -2.06 4.16
CA ASN A 51 13.22 -3.02 4.15
C ASN A 51 13.86 -3.18 5.54
N LEU A 52 14.05 -2.08 6.26
CA LEU A 52 14.56 -2.13 7.64
C LEU A 52 13.59 -2.89 8.57
N ALA A 53 12.28 -2.72 8.40
CA ALA A 53 11.29 -3.44 9.19
C ALA A 53 11.34 -4.95 8.91
N LEU A 54 11.45 -5.35 7.63
CA LEU A 54 11.48 -6.76 7.21
C LEU A 54 12.80 -7.45 7.54
N ASP A 55 13.92 -6.73 7.45
CA ASP A 55 15.27 -7.27 7.74
C ASP A 55 15.68 -7.08 9.21
N GLY A 56 14.81 -6.56 10.05
CA GLY A 56 15.08 -6.27 11.46
C GLY A 56 15.60 -7.49 12.24
N PRO A 57 16.53 -7.29 13.19
CA PRO A 57 17.18 -8.37 13.92
C PRO A 57 16.24 -9.14 14.87
N ASN A 58 15.07 -8.57 15.13
CA ASN A 58 14.08 -9.13 16.04
C ASN A 58 13.06 -10.06 15.37
N ILE A 59 13.19 -10.30 14.05
CA ILE A 59 12.35 -11.26 13.34
C ILE A 59 13.01 -12.64 13.41
N ALA A 60 12.32 -13.57 14.05
CA ALA A 60 12.76 -14.97 14.17
C ALA A 60 12.56 -15.73 12.84
N ALA A 61 13.17 -16.91 12.73
CA ALA A 61 13.07 -17.79 11.55
C ALA A 61 11.62 -18.20 11.22
N ASN A 62 10.75 -18.29 12.22
CA ASN A 62 9.31 -18.54 12.08
C ASN A 62 8.50 -17.28 11.72
N THR A 63 9.19 -16.19 11.33
CA THR A 63 8.63 -14.88 11.03
C THR A 63 8.06 -14.09 12.22
N MET A 64 8.11 -14.64 13.42
CA MET A 64 7.61 -13.95 14.61
C MET A 64 8.56 -12.82 15.01
N HIS A 65 8.02 -11.65 15.29
CA HIS A 65 8.77 -10.55 15.87
C HIS A 65 8.81 -10.68 17.39
N THR A 66 9.97 -10.39 17.98
CA THR A 66 10.17 -10.40 19.44
C THR A 66 10.83 -9.10 19.90
N GLU A 67 10.41 -8.61 21.03
CA GLU A 67 11.05 -7.50 21.76
C GLU A 67 11.39 -7.93 23.17
N GLY A 68 12.65 -7.74 23.58
CA GLY A 68 13.09 -8.20 24.88
C GLY A 68 12.86 -9.70 25.14
N GLY A 69 12.80 -10.51 24.07
CA GLY A 69 12.51 -11.94 24.15
C GLY A 69 11.02 -12.32 24.17
N ASN A 70 10.12 -11.34 24.16
CA ASN A 70 8.67 -11.59 24.14
C ASN A 70 8.12 -11.44 22.72
N PRO A 71 7.18 -12.31 22.29
CA PRO A 71 6.47 -12.13 21.01
C PRO A 71 5.65 -10.84 20.99
N CYS A 72 5.78 -10.08 19.89
CA CYS A 72 5.06 -8.83 19.66
C CYS A 72 4.19 -8.96 18.39
N SER A 73 2.93 -9.30 18.55
CA SER A 73 1.99 -9.52 17.44
C SER A 73 1.60 -8.21 16.72
N GLU A 74 1.61 -7.09 17.43
CA GLU A 74 1.32 -5.76 16.89
C GLU A 74 2.28 -5.34 15.77
N THR A 75 3.53 -5.79 15.79
CA THR A 75 4.50 -5.50 14.74
C THR A 75 4.07 -6.06 13.39
N HIS A 76 3.49 -7.26 13.36
CA HIS A 76 2.96 -7.83 12.11
C HIS A 76 1.78 -7.03 11.57
N ALA A 77 0.88 -6.57 12.44
CA ALA A 77 -0.21 -5.68 12.06
C ALA A 77 0.33 -4.36 11.48
N GLY A 78 1.36 -3.79 12.11
CA GLY A 78 2.05 -2.59 11.62
C GLY A 78 2.71 -2.83 10.25
N MET A 79 3.34 -3.99 10.06
CA MET A 79 3.93 -4.36 8.75
C MET A 79 2.88 -4.49 7.64
N CYS A 80 1.71 -5.07 7.94
CA CYS A 80 0.60 -5.09 6.99
C CYS A 80 0.08 -3.67 6.70
N GLN A 81 -0.04 -2.83 7.73
CA GLN A 81 -0.52 -1.46 7.59
C GLN A 81 0.44 -0.61 6.74
N MET A 82 1.76 -0.70 6.95
CA MET A 82 2.71 0.07 6.15
C MET A 82 2.65 -0.26 4.66
N LEU A 83 2.48 -1.54 4.30
CA LEU A 83 2.26 -1.95 2.91
C LEU A 83 0.94 -1.40 2.37
N HIS A 84 -0.12 -1.47 3.18
CA HIS A 84 -1.40 -0.90 2.81
C HIS A 84 -1.28 0.60 2.54
N ASP A 85 -0.58 1.35 3.41
CA ASP A 85 -0.39 2.80 3.27
C ASP A 85 0.43 3.20 2.03
N MET A 86 1.35 2.34 1.59
CA MET A 86 2.07 2.56 0.32
C MET A 86 1.17 2.35 -0.90
N LEU A 87 0.23 1.41 -0.84
CA LEU A 87 -0.61 0.99 -1.96
C LEU A 87 -1.92 1.75 -2.06
N LEU A 88 -2.56 2.03 -0.93
CA LEU A 88 -3.89 2.61 -0.85
C LEU A 88 -4.06 3.44 0.42
N GLN A 89 -4.55 4.66 0.28
CA GLN A 89 -4.93 5.51 1.43
C GLN A 89 -6.33 6.05 1.24
N SER A 90 -7.09 6.23 2.33
CA SER A 90 -8.47 6.75 2.28
C SER A 90 -8.77 7.88 3.26
N TRP A 91 -7.76 8.38 3.98
CA TRP A 91 -7.93 9.52 4.89
C TRP A 91 -8.13 10.86 4.14
N GLY A 92 -8.74 11.83 4.82
CA GLY A 92 -8.96 13.17 4.28
C GLY A 92 -10.04 13.23 3.20
N ASP A 93 -11.08 12.42 3.32
CA ASP A 93 -12.27 12.38 2.44
C ASP A 93 -11.91 12.06 0.98
N LYS A 94 -10.87 11.29 0.73
CA LYS A 94 -10.48 10.81 -0.60
C LYS A 94 -9.65 9.54 -0.58
N ILE A 95 -9.85 8.71 -1.58
CA ILE A 95 -9.09 7.49 -1.84
C ILE A 95 -7.91 7.84 -2.74
N ARG A 96 -6.70 7.41 -2.38
CA ARG A 96 -5.48 7.57 -3.16
C ARG A 96 -4.96 6.21 -3.57
N ILE A 97 -4.74 6.03 -4.87
CA ILE A 97 -4.20 4.80 -5.44
C ILE A 97 -2.70 4.96 -5.64
N PHE A 98 -1.93 4.01 -5.14
CA PHE A 98 -0.47 3.98 -5.23
C PHE A 98 0.22 5.27 -4.75
N PRO A 99 -0.18 5.83 -3.58
CA PRO A 99 0.32 7.13 -3.12
C PRO A 99 1.80 7.16 -2.82
N ALA A 100 2.39 6.00 -2.49
CA ALA A 100 3.81 5.89 -2.12
C ALA A 100 4.47 4.62 -2.66
N VAL A 101 4.09 4.20 -3.85
CA VAL A 101 4.74 3.08 -4.54
C VAL A 101 6.06 3.56 -5.16
N PRO A 102 7.20 2.94 -4.83
CA PRO A 102 8.51 3.35 -5.35
C PRO A 102 8.62 3.07 -6.84
N ALA A 103 9.51 3.82 -7.52
CA ALA A 103 9.71 3.67 -8.95
C ALA A 103 10.21 2.28 -9.36
N SER A 104 10.92 1.59 -8.47
CA SER A 104 11.41 0.22 -8.68
C SER A 104 10.29 -0.84 -8.70
N TRP A 105 9.11 -0.54 -8.17
CA TRP A 105 7.96 -1.44 -8.19
C TRP A 105 7.14 -1.22 -9.47
N ASN A 106 7.62 -1.75 -10.56
CA ASN A 106 6.99 -1.59 -11.87
C ASN A 106 5.62 -2.26 -11.96
N ASP A 107 5.49 -3.45 -11.39
CA ASP A 107 4.28 -4.26 -11.45
C ASP A 107 3.73 -4.46 -10.03
N VAL A 108 2.55 -3.91 -9.77
CA VAL A 108 1.90 -3.95 -8.46
C VAL A 108 0.41 -4.17 -8.64
N THR A 109 -0.13 -5.09 -7.86
CA THR A 109 -1.57 -5.37 -7.86
C THR A 109 -2.07 -5.51 -6.44
N PHE A 110 -3.23 -4.91 -6.16
CA PHE A 110 -3.99 -5.22 -4.96
C PHE A 110 -5.47 -5.45 -5.29
N HIS A 111 -6.14 -6.25 -4.48
CA HIS A 111 -7.51 -6.70 -4.73
C HIS A 111 -8.40 -6.55 -3.51
N ASN A 112 -9.54 -5.84 -3.70
CA ASN A 112 -10.58 -5.66 -2.69
C ASN A 112 -10.09 -5.08 -1.35
N PHE A 113 -9.13 -4.16 -1.40
CA PHE A 113 -8.75 -3.42 -0.20
C PHE A 113 -9.91 -2.53 0.25
N ARG A 114 -10.18 -2.56 1.55
CA ARG A 114 -11.28 -1.80 2.13
C ARG A 114 -10.83 -0.38 2.50
N THR A 115 -11.66 0.60 2.18
CA THR A 115 -11.41 2.03 2.47
C THR A 115 -12.50 2.62 3.35
N GLU A 116 -12.23 3.82 3.89
CA GLU A 116 -13.26 4.69 4.47
C GLU A 116 -14.40 4.89 3.45
N GLY A 117 -15.63 5.11 3.95
CA GLY A 117 -16.83 5.19 3.12
C GLY A 117 -17.33 3.83 2.62
N ALA A 118 -16.79 2.72 3.15
CA ALA A 118 -17.20 1.36 2.82
C ALA A 118 -17.08 1.02 1.32
N PHE A 119 -15.92 1.31 0.74
CA PHE A 119 -15.59 0.86 -0.61
C PHE A 119 -14.64 -0.32 -0.59
N LEU A 120 -14.75 -1.19 -1.60
CA LEU A 120 -13.72 -2.17 -1.96
C LEU A 120 -13.02 -1.67 -3.22
N VAL A 121 -11.70 -1.58 -3.13
CA VAL A 121 -10.87 -1.04 -4.20
C VAL A 121 -9.88 -2.09 -4.67
N SER A 122 -9.72 -2.19 -5.98
CA SER A 122 -8.69 -2.99 -6.62
C SER A 122 -7.97 -2.15 -7.67
N ALA A 123 -6.67 -2.33 -7.83
CA ALA A 123 -5.92 -1.63 -8.86
C ALA A 123 -4.77 -2.48 -9.38
N VAL A 124 -4.40 -2.22 -10.62
CA VAL A 124 -3.24 -2.82 -11.30
C VAL A 124 -2.34 -1.72 -11.83
N ARG A 125 -1.08 -1.81 -11.47
CA ARG A 125 0.04 -1.06 -12.04
C ARG A 125 0.92 -2.04 -12.79
N LYS A 126 1.31 -1.69 -14.00
CA LYS A 126 2.21 -2.49 -14.84
C LYS A 126 3.15 -1.58 -15.62
N ASN A 127 4.42 -1.97 -15.72
CA ASN A 127 5.46 -1.16 -16.34
C ASN A 127 5.49 0.29 -15.79
N GLY A 128 5.30 0.45 -14.49
CA GLY A 128 5.31 1.74 -13.82
C GLY A 128 4.05 2.60 -14.00
N LYS A 129 3.00 2.12 -14.66
CA LYS A 129 1.77 2.88 -14.93
C LYS A 129 0.54 2.17 -14.39
N THR A 130 -0.37 2.93 -13.79
CA THR A 130 -1.68 2.40 -13.40
C THR A 130 -2.49 2.09 -14.67
N LEU A 131 -2.93 0.85 -14.81
CA LEU A 131 -3.74 0.42 -15.96
C LEU A 131 -5.22 0.68 -15.72
N TRP A 132 -5.70 0.33 -14.54
CA TRP A 132 -7.10 0.50 -14.16
C TRP A 132 -7.26 0.50 -12.63
N VAL A 133 -8.37 1.07 -12.21
CA VAL A 133 -8.82 1.07 -10.81
C VAL A 133 -10.29 0.67 -10.78
N ARG A 134 -10.62 -0.35 -10.00
CA ARG A 134 -11.99 -0.79 -9.76
C ARG A 134 -12.45 -0.37 -8.37
N VAL A 135 -13.63 0.21 -8.30
CA VAL A 135 -14.26 0.63 -7.05
C VAL A 135 -15.65 0.03 -6.95
N LYS A 136 -15.91 -0.68 -5.85
CA LYS A 136 -17.23 -1.19 -5.49
C LYS A 136 -17.73 -0.50 -4.23
N SER A 137 -18.90 0.10 -4.32
CA SER A 137 -19.55 0.75 -3.18
C SER A 137 -20.37 -0.24 -2.38
N LEU A 138 -20.12 -0.34 -1.07
CA LEU A 138 -20.89 -1.22 -0.18
C LEU A 138 -22.03 -0.48 0.55
N ALA A 139 -21.95 0.85 0.68
CA ALA A 139 -22.90 1.65 1.44
C ALA A 139 -23.61 2.75 0.62
N GLY A 140 -23.04 3.18 -0.52
CA GLY A 140 -23.58 4.28 -1.32
C GLY A 140 -23.09 5.64 -0.86
N GLU A 141 -21.96 5.69 -0.18
CA GLU A 141 -21.34 6.93 0.28
C GLU A 141 -20.70 7.71 -0.88
N ARG A 142 -20.42 8.98 -0.64
CA ARG A 142 -19.70 9.82 -1.60
C ARG A 142 -18.29 9.31 -1.83
N CYS A 143 -17.96 8.97 -3.07
CA CYS A 143 -16.64 8.48 -3.45
C CYS A 143 -15.80 9.58 -4.10
N ARG A 144 -14.72 9.98 -3.45
CA ARG A 144 -13.69 10.84 -4.03
C ARG A 144 -12.41 10.03 -4.19
N ILE A 145 -11.82 10.08 -5.39
CA ILE A 145 -10.69 9.23 -5.73
C ILE A 145 -9.64 9.96 -6.57
N GLN A 146 -8.37 9.74 -6.21
CA GLN A 146 -7.18 10.03 -7.01
C GLN A 146 -6.66 8.70 -7.58
N PRO A 147 -6.98 8.37 -8.82
CA PRO A 147 -6.74 7.02 -9.36
C PRO A 147 -5.31 6.78 -9.85
N SER A 148 -4.45 7.82 -9.83
CA SER A 148 -3.07 7.75 -10.38
C SER A 148 -3.02 7.24 -11.82
N LEU A 149 -4.00 7.64 -12.64
CA LEU A 149 -4.11 7.34 -14.06
C LEU A 149 -3.60 8.53 -14.88
N GLU A 150 -2.68 8.30 -15.80
CA GLU A 150 -2.08 9.35 -16.62
C GLU A 150 -2.88 9.54 -17.91
N GLY A 151 -3.65 10.63 -18.03
CA GLY A 151 -4.44 10.97 -19.23
C GLY A 151 -5.89 11.29 -18.94
N ASP A 152 -6.73 11.13 -19.97
CA ASP A 152 -8.18 11.32 -19.86
C ASP A 152 -8.83 10.10 -19.20
N VAL A 153 -9.25 10.28 -17.95
CA VAL A 153 -9.81 9.19 -17.15
C VAL A 153 -11.26 8.95 -17.56
N LYS A 154 -11.54 7.76 -18.05
CA LYS A 154 -12.87 7.25 -18.35
C LYS A 154 -13.40 6.40 -17.19
N VAL A 155 -14.72 6.43 -17.02
CA VAL A 155 -15.41 5.62 -16.00
C VAL A 155 -16.41 4.71 -16.68
N TYR A 156 -16.27 3.43 -16.50
CA TYR A 156 -17.18 2.43 -17.00
C TYR A 156 -17.96 1.78 -15.87
N ALA A 157 -19.26 1.65 -16.03
CA ALA A 157 -20.14 0.89 -15.14
C ALA A 157 -21.02 -0.03 -15.99
N PRO A 158 -20.99 -1.35 -15.78
CA PRO A 158 -21.79 -2.28 -16.58
C PRO A 158 -23.29 -1.98 -16.50
N GLY A 159 -23.91 -1.77 -17.67
CA GLY A 159 -25.38 -1.60 -17.80
C GLY A 159 -25.95 -0.29 -17.26
N LYS A 160 -25.13 0.69 -16.88
CA LYS A 160 -25.60 1.99 -16.35
C LYS A 160 -24.60 3.11 -16.58
N SER A 161 -25.09 4.34 -16.40
CA SER A 161 -24.25 5.53 -16.33
C SER A 161 -24.04 5.95 -14.87
N VAL A 162 -22.81 6.32 -14.53
CA VAL A 162 -22.46 6.87 -13.21
C VAL A 162 -22.00 8.30 -13.40
N SER A 163 -22.63 9.22 -12.65
CA SER A 163 -22.21 10.62 -12.66
C SER A 163 -20.80 10.75 -12.09
N THR A 164 -19.92 11.29 -12.91
CA THR A 164 -18.50 11.48 -12.60
C THR A 164 -18.14 12.96 -12.81
N ARG A 165 -17.49 13.55 -11.82
CA ARG A 165 -17.06 14.94 -11.87
C ARG A 165 -15.59 15.06 -11.48
N LYS A 166 -14.76 15.65 -12.33
CA LYS A 166 -13.41 16.04 -11.99
C LYS A 166 -13.45 17.27 -11.10
N ILE A 167 -13.00 17.19 -9.87
CA ILE A 167 -13.07 18.24 -8.84
C ILE A 167 -11.70 18.80 -8.45
N GLY A 168 -10.63 18.30 -9.06
CA GLY A 168 -9.26 18.76 -8.88
C GLY A 168 -8.36 18.26 -10.01
N ALA A 169 -7.06 18.53 -9.94
CA ALA A 169 -6.11 18.14 -10.99
C ALA A 169 -6.20 16.65 -11.32
N GLU A 170 -6.24 15.80 -10.29
CA GLU A 170 -6.33 14.34 -10.39
C GLU A 170 -7.40 13.76 -9.47
N LEU A 171 -8.34 14.58 -9.01
CA LEU A 171 -9.38 14.19 -8.07
C LEU A 171 -10.73 14.11 -8.77
N TYR A 172 -11.37 12.96 -8.66
CA TYR A 172 -12.69 12.68 -9.22
C TYR A 172 -13.69 12.38 -8.12
N GLU A 173 -14.92 12.84 -8.30
CA GLU A 173 -16.07 12.51 -7.47
C GLU A 173 -17.03 11.63 -8.26
N LEU A 174 -17.36 10.48 -7.70
CA LEU A 174 -18.23 9.46 -8.29
C LEU A 174 -19.50 9.35 -7.45
N SER A 175 -20.67 9.45 -8.10
CA SER A 175 -21.96 9.26 -7.45
C SER A 175 -22.36 7.79 -7.51
N LEU A 176 -21.95 7.02 -6.50
CA LEU A 176 -22.19 5.57 -6.41
C LEU A 176 -23.34 5.27 -5.45
N LYS A 177 -24.21 4.35 -5.84
CA LYS A 177 -25.21 3.73 -4.95
C LYS A 177 -24.60 2.47 -4.32
N ARG A 178 -25.23 1.99 -3.26
CA ARG A 178 -24.89 0.68 -2.68
C ARG A 178 -24.96 -0.43 -3.74
N GLY A 179 -23.89 -1.21 -3.84
CA GLY A 179 -23.74 -2.29 -4.79
C GLY A 179 -23.17 -1.87 -6.15
N ASP A 180 -23.01 -0.56 -6.40
CA ASP A 180 -22.42 -0.09 -7.64
C ASP A 180 -20.95 -0.48 -7.72
N GLU A 181 -20.54 -0.87 -8.92
CA GLU A 181 -19.15 -1.17 -9.25
C GLU A 181 -18.77 -0.41 -10.52
N VAL A 182 -17.62 0.24 -10.49
CA VAL A 182 -17.08 1.04 -11.60
C VAL A 182 -15.63 0.71 -11.86
N LEU A 183 -15.21 0.88 -13.09
CA LEU A 183 -13.83 0.78 -13.55
C LEU A 183 -13.37 2.13 -14.09
N LEU A 184 -12.30 2.67 -13.50
CA LEU A 184 -11.60 3.85 -13.99
C LEU A 184 -10.39 3.40 -14.81
N TYR A 185 -10.20 3.99 -15.98
CA TYR A 185 -9.12 3.62 -16.91
C TYR A 185 -8.82 4.77 -17.88
N VAL A 186 -7.77 4.63 -18.67
CA VAL A 186 -7.38 5.54 -19.75
C VAL A 186 -7.29 4.76 -21.07
N GLY A 187 -7.62 5.40 -22.18
CA GLY A 187 -7.60 4.79 -23.50
C GLY A 187 -8.99 4.53 -24.07
N ASP A 188 -9.06 3.94 -25.28
CA ASP A 188 -10.33 3.77 -25.99
C ASP A 188 -11.03 2.44 -25.72
N GLN A 189 -10.29 1.47 -25.23
CA GLN A 189 -10.83 0.15 -24.91
C GLN A 189 -10.96 -0.02 -23.41
N ILE A 190 -12.11 -0.57 -22.98
CA ILE A 190 -12.31 -0.96 -21.58
C ILE A 190 -11.35 -2.11 -21.29
N PRO A 191 -10.42 -1.96 -20.32
CA PRO A 191 -9.50 -3.03 -20.00
C PRO A 191 -10.23 -4.20 -19.35
N GLU A 192 -9.74 -5.40 -19.59
CA GLU A 192 -10.15 -6.55 -18.83
C GLU A 192 -9.63 -6.40 -17.39
N ALA A 193 -10.55 -6.23 -16.42
CA ALA A 193 -10.21 -5.98 -15.03
C ALA A 193 -9.80 -7.28 -14.30
N VAL A 194 -8.80 -7.95 -14.83
CA VAL A 194 -8.21 -9.15 -14.23
C VAL A 194 -7.16 -8.76 -13.20
N VAL A 195 -7.32 -9.28 -12.01
CA VAL A 195 -6.29 -9.19 -10.96
C VAL A 195 -5.15 -10.13 -11.35
N LEU A 196 -4.00 -9.56 -11.66
CA LEU A 196 -2.84 -10.34 -12.03
C LEU A 196 -2.33 -11.12 -10.81
N PRO A 197 -2.16 -12.44 -10.89
CA PRO A 197 -1.52 -13.19 -9.82
C PRO A 197 -0.07 -12.75 -9.67
N ALA A 198 0.46 -12.83 -8.46
CA ALA A 198 1.90 -12.66 -8.25
C ALA A 198 2.67 -13.68 -9.12
N PRO A 199 3.75 -13.26 -9.78
CA PRO A 199 4.59 -14.20 -10.51
C PRO A 199 5.06 -15.31 -9.57
N ASN A 200 4.87 -16.55 -9.98
CA ASN A 200 5.48 -17.68 -9.27
C ASN A 200 6.97 -17.70 -9.64
N ASP A 201 7.79 -17.03 -8.86
CA ASP A 201 9.23 -17.02 -9.03
C ASP A 201 9.86 -18.04 -8.07
N PRO A 202 10.34 -19.18 -8.57
CA PRO A 202 10.98 -20.19 -7.72
C PRO A 202 12.22 -19.66 -6.99
N ALA A 203 12.89 -18.63 -7.53
CA ALA A 203 14.03 -17.97 -6.89
C ALA A 203 13.62 -17.04 -5.74
N ARG A 204 12.34 -16.67 -5.63
CA ARG A 204 11.75 -15.93 -4.52
C ARG A 204 11.14 -16.84 -3.47
N ASN A 205 11.72 -18.01 -3.28
CA ASN A 205 11.32 -18.88 -2.20
C ASN A 205 11.35 -18.11 -0.88
N ASN A 206 10.36 -18.40 -0.04
CA ASN A 206 10.31 -17.85 1.30
C ASN A 206 11.70 -17.98 1.96
N PRO A 207 12.38 -16.86 2.31
CA PRO A 207 13.74 -16.93 2.87
C PRO A 207 13.79 -17.66 4.21
N TYR A 208 12.64 -18.00 4.75
CA TYR A 208 12.48 -18.75 6.01
C TYR A 208 12.16 -20.24 5.81
N VAL A 209 11.97 -20.68 4.57
CA VAL A 209 11.72 -22.08 4.23
C VAL A 209 12.77 -22.50 3.22
N ASP A 210 13.55 -23.53 3.52
CA ASP A 210 14.44 -24.11 2.52
C ASP A 210 13.65 -24.87 1.45
N ASN A 211 14.32 -25.21 0.35
CA ASN A 211 13.72 -25.94 -0.76
C ASN A 211 13.26 -27.37 -0.39
N SER A 212 13.56 -27.86 0.80
CA SER A 212 13.11 -29.15 1.34
C SER A 212 11.77 -29.01 2.08
N GLY A 213 11.24 -27.80 2.24
CA GLY A 213 10.06 -27.53 3.04
C GLY A 213 10.31 -27.44 4.55
N ALA A 214 11.57 -27.51 4.98
CA ALA A 214 11.91 -27.36 6.39
C ALA A 214 11.88 -25.87 6.81
N ILE A 215 11.12 -25.56 7.83
CA ILE A 215 11.02 -24.20 8.39
C ILE A 215 12.32 -23.91 9.16
N GLY A 216 13.00 -22.84 8.81
CA GLY A 216 13.95 -22.22 9.75
C GLY A 216 15.42 -22.39 9.49
N THR A 217 15.89 -22.46 8.26
CA THR A 217 17.32 -22.71 8.04
C THR A 217 18.19 -21.52 7.70
N ALA A 218 17.70 -20.45 7.08
CA ALA A 218 18.69 -19.56 6.51
C ALA A 218 19.06 -18.35 7.39
N LYS A 219 18.20 -17.41 7.55
CA LYS A 219 18.62 -16.14 8.20
C LYS A 219 18.55 -16.17 9.73
N GLY A 220 17.67 -16.96 10.33
CA GLY A 220 17.49 -17.00 11.78
C GLY A 220 18.64 -17.67 12.55
N THR A 221 19.28 -18.69 11.97
CA THR A 221 20.39 -19.40 12.62
C THR A 221 21.70 -18.61 12.58
N GLU A 222 21.95 -17.81 11.55
CA GLU A 222 23.13 -16.94 11.51
C GLU A 222 23.04 -15.78 12.51
N ARG A 223 21.83 -15.26 12.75
CA ARG A 223 21.61 -14.21 13.75
C ARG A 223 21.79 -14.69 15.19
N VAL A 224 21.57 -15.96 15.47
CA VAL A 224 21.74 -16.54 16.80
C VAL A 224 23.20 -16.90 17.07
N LYS A 225 24.02 -17.17 16.03
CA LYS A 225 25.45 -17.52 16.19
C LYS A 225 26.36 -16.31 16.42
N GLY A 226 25.85 -15.08 16.32
CA GLY A 226 26.61 -13.85 16.52
C GLY A 226 26.41 -13.19 17.89
N ARG A 227 25.93 -13.93 18.89
CA ARG A 227 25.83 -13.47 20.29
C ARG A 227 26.70 -14.32 21.20
#